data_b621725a14ae3d6b6ebc1297441916ff
#
_entry.id   b621725a14ae3d6b6ebc1297441916ff
#
_cell.length_a   1.000
_cell.length_b   1.000
_cell.length_c   1.000
_cell.angle_alpha   90.00
_cell.angle_beta   90.00
_cell.angle_gamma   90.00
#
_symmetry.space_group_name_H-M   'P 1'
#
loop_
_entity.id
_entity.type
_entity.pdbx_description
1 polymer ?
#
loop_
_entity_poly.entity_id
_entity_poly.type
_entity_poly.pdbx_seq_one_letter_code
_entity_poly.pdbx_strand_id
1 'polypeptide(L)'
;PIIYNKTSGFIIGMLQKQAMRMPKEVVVDNPHMEQVNVSAESTGRVEAQYSIDVIARVSGFLLKKYFKEGDFVKKGQLLFQIDPREYQLSVNNSRAAVNQYQALYTNAQQEWHRANALVKEDLISRSDVDSSLAARNQNRALLDSANQQLELAKVNLSYTSIRSPIDGRIGKVNITEGNYVTATSGSLVNVASVSPVYVSFSLKGDDFVKLLKASDKFKDVEVKVQFGDGSWYDKVGTVNFVDNKIDKDSGSVQMRATFDNEKGWLVPGAYMKVKLTAPKTVEFMTVPQACAKGDAMSGYYVWAVQDNKAVRKDIKVSDDINNLSLIHI
;
A
#
# COMPACT_ATOMS: atom_id res chain seq x y z
N PRO A 1 55.19 -41.68 -61.14
CA PRO A 1 53.95 -42.34 -60.75
C PRO A 1 53.78 -42.30 -59.26
N ILE A 2 52.83 -41.48 -58.79
CA ILE A 2 52.54 -41.30 -57.39
C ILE A 2 51.46 -42.29 -57.02
N ILE A 3 51.80 -43.35 -56.30
CA ILE A 3 50.85 -44.23 -55.65
C ILE A 3 50.46 -43.55 -54.34
N TYR A 4 49.31 -42.90 -54.33
CA TYR A 4 48.73 -42.33 -53.12
C TYR A 4 47.90 -43.41 -52.40
N ASN A 5 48.30 -43.66 -51.20
CA ASN A 5 47.88 -44.80 -50.35
C ASN A 5 46.42 -44.64 -49.94
N LYS A 6 45.53 -45.43 -50.51
CA LYS A 6 44.09 -45.51 -50.21
C LYS A 6 43.79 -46.23 -48.88
N THR A 7 44.82 -46.69 -48.16
CA THR A 7 44.69 -47.51 -46.96
C THR A 7 44.59 -46.71 -45.64
N SER A 8 45.10 -45.45 -45.63
CA SER A 8 45.06 -44.63 -44.39
C SER A 8 43.67 -44.10 -44.05
N GLY A 9 42.83 -43.80 -45.04
CA GLY A 9 41.45 -43.33 -44.82
C GLY A 9 40.52 -44.42 -44.28
N PHE A 10 40.78 -45.69 -44.68
CA PHE A 10 39.94 -46.81 -44.21
C PHE A 10 40.24 -47.19 -42.74
N ILE A 11 41.50 -47.10 -42.32
CA ILE A 11 41.93 -47.34 -40.97
C ILE A 11 41.43 -46.24 -40.01
N ILE A 12 41.49 -44.95 -40.44
CA ILE A 12 40.99 -43.82 -39.65
C ILE A 12 39.44 -43.92 -39.51
N GLY A 13 38.74 -44.33 -40.56
CA GLY A 13 37.28 -44.55 -40.51
C GLY A 13 36.88 -45.73 -39.64
N MET A 14 37.70 -46.83 -39.60
CA MET A 14 37.50 -47.96 -38.64
C MET A 14 37.76 -47.56 -37.20
N LEU A 15 38.83 -46.82 -36.94
CA LEU A 15 39.16 -46.31 -35.59
C LEU A 15 38.12 -45.32 -35.08
N GLN A 16 37.60 -44.44 -35.91
CA GLN A 16 36.51 -43.59 -35.56
C GLN A 16 35.18 -44.35 -35.27
N LYS A 17 34.86 -45.39 -36.05
CA LYS A 17 33.72 -46.25 -35.82
C LYS A 17 33.89 -47.14 -34.55
N GLN A 18 35.11 -47.53 -34.19
CA GLN A 18 35.42 -48.27 -32.98
C GLN A 18 35.41 -47.37 -31.74
N ALA A 19 35.90 -46.09 -31.85
CA ALA A 19 35.78 -45.09 -30.80
C ALA A 19 34.33 -44.71 -30.47
N MET A 20 33.40 -44.78 -31.48
CA MET A 20 31.98 -44.60 -31.29
C MET A 20 31.28 -45.78 -30.58
N ARG A 21 31.95 -46.93 -30.44
CA ARG A 21 31.39 -48.15 -29.81
C ARG A 21 31.87 -48.40 -28.40
N MET A 22 32.79 -47.55 -27.89
CA MET A 22 33.16 -47.64 -26.48
C MET A 22 32.03 -47.11 -25.62
N PRO A 23 31.53 -47.89 -24.65
CA PRO A 23 30.53 -47.39 -23.71
C PRO A 23 31.12 -46.18 -23.00
N LYS A 24 30.43 -45.04 -23.11
CA LYS A 24 30.78 -43.86 -22.35
C LYS A 24 30.43 -44.14 -20.88
N GLU A 25 31.42 -43.95 -20.01
CA GLU A 25 31.19 -43.96 -18.60
C GLU A 25 30.23 -42.80 -18.25
N VAL A 26 29.11 -43.12 -17.61
CA VAL A 26 28.10 -42.16 -17.20
C VAL A 26 27.94 -42.27 -15.68
N VAL A 27 27.86 -41.13 -15.05
CA VAL A 27 27.52 -41.05 -13.63
C VAL A 27 25.99 -41.17 -13.55
N VAL A 28 25.53 -42.08 -12.72
CA VAL A 28 24.11 -42.26 -12.43
C VAL A 28 23.84 -41.80 -11.00
N ASP A 29 22.75 -41.08 -10.82
CA ASP A 29 22.28 -40.65 -9.53
C ASP A 29 20.83 -41.14 -9.33
N ASN A 30 20.44 -41.32 -8.09
CA ASN A 30 19.08 -41.71 -7.76
C ASN A 30 18.21 -40.46 -7.53
N PRO A 31 16.96 -40.46 -7.99
CA PRO A 31 16.06 -39.39 -7.63
C PRO A 31 15.83 -39.40 -6.11
N HIS A 32 15.84 -38.21 -5.51
CA HIS A 32 15.62 -38.03 -4.09
C HIS A 32 14.22 -37.43 -3.86
N MET A 33 13.57 -37.85 -2.77
CA MET A 33 12.36 -37.18 -2.29
C MET A 33 12.77 -36.02 -1.40
N GLU A 34 12.38 -34.84 -1.77
CA GLU A 34 12.69 -33.62 -1.02
C GLU A 34 11.40 -32.91 -0.63
N GLN A 35 11.36 -32.42 0.62
CA GLN A 35 10.24 -31.63 1.10
C GLN A 35 10.48 -30.17 0.73
N VAL A 36 9.65 -29.67 -0.17
CA VAL A 36 9.74 -28.29 -0.67
C VAL A 36 8.52 -27.51 -0.23
N ASN A 37 8.74 -26.29 0.26
CA ASN A 37 7.64 -25.40 0.60
C ASN A 37 6.94 -24.93 -0.69
N VAL A 38 5.61 -24.91 -0.65
CA VAL A 38 4.82 -24.35 -1.74
C VAL A 38 5.10 -22.86 -1.80
N SER A 39 5.64 -22.40 -2.92
CA SER A 39 5.97 -21.00 -3.14
C SER A 39 5.43 -20.51 -4.48
N ALA A 40 5.23 -19.19 -4.58
CA ALA A 40 4.92 -18.52 -5.83
C ALA A 40 5.66 -17.18 -5.89
N GLU A 41 5.98 -16.75 -7.10
CA GLU A 41 6.65 -15.49 -7.35
C GLU A 41 5.77 -14.58 -8.21
N SER A 42 5.84 -13.28 -7.94
CA SER A 42 5.12 -12.26 -8.67
C SER A 42 5.92 -10.96 -8.68
N THR A 43 5.50 -10.01 -9.50
CA THR A 43 5.97 -8.64 -9.42
C THR A 43 4.95 -7.82 -8.64
N GLY A 44 5.42 -7.11 -7.62
CA GLY A 44 4.61 -6.21 -6.81
C GLY A 44 5.05 -4.77 -6.92
N ARG A 45 4.16 -3.87 -6.54
CA ARG A 45 4.40 -2.44 -6.43
C ARG A 45 4.27 -1.99 -4.98
N VAL A 46 5.23 -1.22 -4.52
CA VAL A 46 5.18 -0.61 -3.18
C VAL A 46 4.20 0.55 -3.18
N GLU A 47 3.35 0.60 -2.17
CA GLU A 47 2.35 1.65 -1.95
C GLU A 47 2.46 2.17 -0.52
N ALA A 48 2.31 3.47 -0.33
CA ALA A 48 2.17 4.01 1.01
C ALA A 48 0.85 3.54 1.63
N GLN A 49 0.85 3.25 2.94
CA GLN A 49 -0.39 2.93 3.64
C GLN A 49 -1.39 4.09 3.58
N TYR A 50 -0.87 5.30 3.75
CA TYR A 50 -1.63 6.55 3.60
C TYR A 50 -0.87 7.49 2.69
N SER A 51 -1.56 8.03 1.69
CA SER A 51 -1.05 9.08 0.82
C SER A 51 -2.14 10.15 0.74
N ILE A 52 -1.87 11.33 1.27
CA ILE A 52 -2.86 12.40 1.44
C ILE A 52 -2.39 13.65 0.73
N ASP A 53 -3.22 14.12 -0.16
CA ASP A 53 -3.06 15.41 -0.81
C ASP A 53 -3.56 16.52 0.12
N VAL A 54 -2.65 17.38 0.56
CA VAL A 54 -2.96 18.51 1.41
C VAL A 54 -3.49 19.64 0.53
N ILE A 55 -4.72 20.05 0.78
CA ILE A 55 -5.44 21.10 0.03
C ILE A 55 -5.76 22.29 0.95
N ALA A 56 -5.91 23.47 0.37
CA ALA A 56 -6.49 24.62 1.05
C ALA A 56 -8.00 24.40 1.26
N ARG A 57 -8.53 24.76 2.43
CA ARG A 57 -9.97 24.74 2.74
C ARG A 57 -10.60 26.12 2.69
N VAL A 58 -9.76 27.15 2.73
CA VAL A 58 -10.14 28.57 2.67
C VAL A 58 -9.27 29.27 1.65
N SER A 59 -9.76 30.38 1.11
CA SER A 59 -9.07 31.14 0.08
C SER A 59 -8.15 32.19 0.70
N GLY A 60 -7.05 32.51 0.03
CA GLY A 60 -6.14 33.57 0.47
C GLY A 60 -4.72 33.41 -0.08
N PHE A 61 -3.86 34.36 0.21
CA PHE A 61 -2.46 34.30 -0.18
C PHE A 61 -1.68 33.35 0.72
N LEU A 62 -0.87 32.47 0.11
CA LEU A 62 0.03 31.57 0.80
C LEU A 62 1.26 32.36 1.28
N LEU A 63 1.33 32.67 2.58
CA LEU A 63 2.37 33.55 3.12
C LEU A 63 3.68 32.83 3.31
N LYS A 64 3.66 31.63 3.89
CA LYS A 64 4.89 30.95 4.31
C LYS A 64 4.71 29.43 4.35
N LYS A 65 5.80 28.73 4.01
CA LYS A 65 6.00 27.28 4.15
C LYS A 65 6.95 27.01 5.32
N TYR A 66 6.68 25.96 6.12
CA TYR A 66 7.40 25.62 7.35
C TYR A 66 8.13 24.28 7.30
N PHE A 67 8.45 23.77 6.13
CA PHE A 67 9.15 22.52 5.90
C PHE A 67 10.07 22.62 4.68
N LYS A 68 10.97 21.64 4.52
CA LYS A 68 11.71 21.41 3.27
C LYS A 68 11.08 20.23 2.54
N GLU A 69 11.11 20.27 1.21
CA GLU A 69 10.64 19.14 0.39
C GLU A 69 11.46 17.88 0.68
N GLY A 70 10.78 16.75 0.85
CA GLY A 70 11.42 15.49 1.21
C GLY A 70 11.61 15.26 2.70
N ASP A 71 11.35 16.24 3.58
CA ASP A 71 11.45 16.09 5.02
C ASP A 71 10.39 15.11 5.58
N PHE A 72 10.67 14.58 6.75
CA PHE A 72 9.68 13.86 7.54
C PHE A 72 8.87 14.85 8.38
N VAL A 73 7.56 14.80 8.31
CA VAL A 73 6.63 15.65 9.05
C VAL A 73 5.76 14.83 9.99
N LYS A 74 5.42 15.42 11.14
CA LYS A 74 4.52 14.79 12.13
C LYS A 74 3.09 15.26 11.95
N LYS A 75 2.15 14.43 12.31
CA LYS A 75 0.72 14.77 12.39
C LYS A 75 0.53 16.05 13.25
N GLY A 76 -0.22 17.01 12.71
CA GLY A 76 -0.44 18.30 13.36
C GLY A 76 0.67 19.34 13.14
N GLN A 77 1.82 18.98 12.56
CA GLN A 77 2.88 19.93 12.23
C GLN A 77 2.37 20.97 11.21
N LEU A 78 2.66 22.26 11.46
CA LEU A 78 2.31 23.34 10.56
C LEU A 78 3.11 23.22 9.26
N LEU A 79 2.41 23.20 8.14
CA LEU A 79 3.01 23.10 6.80
C LEU A 79 2.98 24.42 6.07
N PHE A 80 1.82 25.05 6.02
CA PHE A 80 1.63 26.35 5.34
C PHE A 80 0.79 27.30 6.17
N GLN A 81 0.98 28.59 5.94
CA GLN A 81 0.16 29.66 6.49
C GLN A 81 -0.48 30.46 5.35
N ILE A 82 -1.78 30.43 5.27
CA ILE A 82 -2.59 31.37 4.48
C ILE A 82 -2.74 32.66 5.27
N ASP A 83 -2.87 33.81 4.60
CA ASP A 83 -3.05 35.08 5.26
C ASP A 83 -4.27 35.10 6.20
N PRO A 84 -4.10 35.17 7.52
CA PRO A 84 -5.18 35.04 8.48
C PRO A 84 -5.93 36.35 8.75
N ARG A 85 -5.49 37.50 8.23
CA ARG A 85 -5.96 38.81 8.65
C ARG A 85 -7.46 39.01 8.46
N GLU A 86 -8.02 38.64 7.29
CA GLU A 86 -9.44 38.75 7.02
C GLU A 86 -10.26 37.85 7.93
N TYR A 87 -9.78 36.64 8.17
CA TYR A 87 -10.44 35.63 9.04
C TYR A 87 -10.38 36.08 10.50
N GLN A 88 -9.28 36.71 10.95
CA GLN A 88 -9.17 37.25 12.27
C GLN A 88 -10.15 38.43 12.51
N LEU A 89 -10.31 39.29 11.51
CA LEU A 89 -11.31 40.37 11.56
C LEU A 89 -12.74 39.78 11.62
N SER A 90 -13.05 38.72 10.87
CA SER A 90 -14.34 38.03 10.92
C SER A 90 -14.64 37.47 12.32
N VAL A 91 -13.64 36.83 12.97
CA VAL A 91 -13.77 36.39 14.37
C VAL A 91 -14.03 37.53 15.33
N ASN A 92 -13.32 38.65 15.19
CA ASN A 92 -13.50 39.80 16.04
C ASN A 92 -14.91 40.42 15.88
N ASN A 93 -15.41 40.53 14.65
CA ASN A 93 -16.75 41.00 14.36
C ASN A 93 -17.82 40.10 14.95
N SER A 94 -17.71 38.78 14.75
CA SER A 94 -18.63 37.81 15.33
C SER A 94 -18.61 37.82 16.86
N ARG A 95 -17.45 38.01 17.47
CA ARG A 95 -17.32 38.16 18.92
C ARG A 95 -18.03 39.44 19.45
N ALA A 96 -17.95 40.52 18.71
CA ALA A 96 -18.65 41.75 19.05
C ALA A 96 -20.20 41.55 19.01
N ALA A 97 -20.69 40.82 18.01
CA ALA A 97 -22.10 40.46 17.92
C ALA A 97 -22.56 39.60 19.10
N VAL A 98 -21.76 38.57 19.48
CA VAL A 98 -22.04 37.78 20.70
C VAL A 98 -22.14 38.65 21.93
N ASN A 99 -21.23 39.59 22.14
CA ASN A 99 -21.25 40.50 23.29
C ASN A 99 -22.54 41.37 23.27
N GLN A 100 -22.94 41.87 22.11
CA GLN A 100 -24.18 42.65 21.93
C GLN A 100 -25.43 41.84 22.34
N TYR A 101 -25.61 40.61 21.75
CA TYR A 101 -26.75 39.76 22.06
C TYR A 101 -26.73 39.24 23.48
N GLN A 102 -25.54 39.01 24.05
CA GLN A 102 -25.40 38.64 25.45
C GLN A 102 -25.94 39.77 26.37
N ALA A 103 -25.65 41.05 26.08
CA ALA A 103 -26.20 42.16 26.86
C ALA A 103 -27.71 42.24 26.73
N LEU A 104 -28.26 42.10 25.52
CA LEU A 104 -29.73 42.07 25.27
C LEU A 104 -30.42 40.94 26.02
N TYR A 105 -29.86 39.72 25.96
CA TYR A 105 -30.38 38.58 26.71
C TYR A 105 -30.34 38.81 28.21
N THR A 106 -29.24 39.36 28.72
CA THR A 106 -29.09 39.67 30.16
C THR A 106 -30.17 40.66 30.62
N ASN A 107 -30.39 41.71 29.83
CA ASN A 107 -31.48 42.68 30.13
C ASN A 107 -32.87 42.03 30.08
N ALA A 108 -33.20 41.31 29.05
CA ALA A 108 -34.47 40.61 28.92
C ALA A 108 -34.70 39.57 30.06
N GLN A 109 -33.62 38.89 30.47
CA GLN A 109 -33.66 37.97 31.61
C GLN A 109 -33.97 38.69 32.93
N GLN A 110 -33.35 39.87 33.17
CA GLN A 110 -33.65 40.67 34.34
C GLN A 110 -35.09 41.21 34.35
N GLU A 111 -35.59 41.67 33.19
CA GLU A 111 -36.97 42.11 33.02
C GLU A 111 -37.97 40.97 33.36
N TRP A 112 -37.72 39.77 32.79
CA TRP A 112 -38.53 38.62 33.09
C TRP A 112 -38.51 38.25 34.56
N HIS A 113 -37.34 38.28 35.21
CA HIS A 113 -37.25 38.03 36.67
C HIS A 113 -38.05 39.06 37.48
N ARG A 114 -37.98 40.35 37.13
CA ARG A 114 -38.78 41.41 37.79
C ARG A 114 -40.30 41.19 37.57
N ALA A 115 -40.70 40.94 36.32
CA ALA A 115 -42.11 40.67 36.05
C ALA A 115 -42.64 39.44 36.78
N ASN A 116 -41.82 38.34 36.85
CA ASN A 116 -42.18 37.16 37.59
C ASN A 116 -42.28 37.33 39.12
N ALA A 117 -41.58 38.34 39.70
CA ALA A 117 -41.69 38.72 41.09
C ALA A 117 -42.99 39.51 41.30
N LEU A 118 -43.27 40.56 40.47
CA LEU A 118 -44.40 41.44 40.58
C LEU A 118 -45.78 40.76 40.39
N VAL A 119 -45.84 39.71 39.53
CA VAL A 119 -47.11 38.97 39.33
C VAL A 119 -47.49 38.16 40.57
N LYS A 120 -46.51 37.75 41.42
CA LYS A 120 -46.78 37.05 42.65
C LYS A 120 -47.40 37.91 43.71
N GLU A 121 -47.27 39.23 43.57
CA GLU A 121 -47.83 40.29 44.39
C GLU A 121 -49.09 40.87 43.78
N ASP A 122 -49.63 40.27 42.69
CA ASP A 122 -50.81 40.76 41.92
C ASP A 122 -50.65 42.21 41.37
N LEU A 123 -49.41 42.66 41.14
CA LEU A 123 -49.12 44.03 40.68
C LEU A 123 -49.11 44.19 39.14
N ILE A 124 -48.99 43.08 38.41
CA ILE A 124 -49.00 43.03 36.95
C ILE A 124 -49.82 41.84 36.41
N SER A 125 -50.21 41.87 35.13
CA SER A 125 -50.93 40.82 34.50
C SER A 125 -50.07 39.62 34.14
N ARG A 126 -50.67 38.41 34.04
CA ARG A 126 -49.99 37.21 33.51
C ARG A 126 -49.50 37.42 32.07
N SER A 127 -50.24 38.16 31.25
CA SER A 127 -49.87 38.52 29.90
C SER A 127 -48.53 39.31 29.82
N ASP A 128 -48.28 40.16 30.81
CA ASP A 128 -47.00 40.91 30.88
C ASP A 128 -45.81 39.98 31.17
N VAL A 129 -46.01 38.95 32.05
CA VAL A 129 -45.00 37.92 32.32
C VAL A 129 -44.71 37.09 31.06
N ASP A 130 -45.78 36.65 30.37
CA ASP A 130 -45.67 35.85 29.16
C ASP A 130 -44.93 36.64 28.05
N SER A 131 -45.23 37.97 27.93
CA SER A 131 -44.52 38.84 26.98
C SER A 131 -43.05 38.98 27.32
N SER A 132 -42.68 39.14 28.61
CA SER A 132 -41.28 39.26 29.05
C SER A 132 -40.55 37.93 28.86
N LEU A 133 -41.19 36.80 29.09
CA LEU A 133 -40.68 35.45 28.82
C LEU A 133 -40.40 35.24 27.32
N ALA A 134 -41.33 35.66 26.46
CA ALA A 134 -41.16 35.58 25.02
C ALA A 134 -39.97 36.42 24.53
N ALA A 135 -39.84 37.68 25.03
CA ALA A 135 -38.73 38.54 24.72
C ALA A 135 -37.36 37.94 25.19
N ARG A 136 -37.32 37.37 26.41
CA ARG A 136 -36.16 36.65 26.92
C ARG A 136 -35.77 35.47 26.00
N ASN A 137 -36.73 34.64 25.63
CA ASN A 137 -36.50 33.46 24.78
C ASN A 137 -36.04 33.87 23.37
N GLN A 138 -36.61 34.95 22.81
CA GLN A 138 -36.15 35.52 21.55
C GLN A 138 -34.69 35.99 21.60
N ASN A 139 -34.34 36.76 22.62
CA ASN A 139 -32.95 37.25 22.80
C ASN A 139 -31.97 36.10 23.07
N ARG A 140 -32.38 35.03 23.76
CA ARG A 140 -31.61 33.83 23.90
C ARG A 140 -31.33 33.16 22.55
N ALA A 141 -32.32 32.98 21.71
CA ALA A 141 -32.17 32.41 20.38
C ALA A 141 -31.23 33.22 19.48
N LEU A 142 -31.30 34.57 19.58
CA LEU A 142 -30.37 35.45 18.87
C LEU A 142 -28.92 35.29 19.38
N LEU A 143 -28.71 35.18 20.69
CA LEU A 143 -27.40 34.91 21.30
C LEU A 143 -26.84 33.55 20.84
N ASP A 144 -27.68 32.51 20.85
CA ASP A 144 -27.27 31.18 20.43
C ASP A 144 -26.87 31.19 18.94
N SER A 145 -27.61 31.91 18.08
CA SER A 145 -27.27 32.12 16.67
C SER A 145 -25.92 32.85 16.50
N ALA A 146 -25.69 33.92 17.26
CA ALA A 146 -24.41 34.66 17.21
C ALA A 146 -23.21 33.80 17.68
N ASN A 147 -23.42 32.94 18.69
CA ASN A 147 -22.40 31.99 19.12
C ASN A 147 -22.03 31.00 18.00
N GLN A 148 -23.01 30.47 17.27
CA GLN A 148 -22.75 29.59 16.13
C GLN A 148 -21.95 30.30 15.02
N GLN A 149 -22.29 31.57 14.77
CA GLN A 149 -21.56 32.38 13.78
C GLN A 149 -20.10 32.64 14.21
N LEU A 150 -19.85 32.87 15.50
CA LEU A 150 -18.51 33.00 16.05
C LEU A 150 -17.71 31.70 15.92
N GLU A 151 -18.30 30.55 16.20
CA GLU A 151 -17.63 29.25 16.03
C GLU A 151 -17.29 29.00 14.55
N LEU A 152 -18.19 29.30 13.61
CA LEU A 152 -17.91 29.19 12.19
C LEU A 152 -16.72 30.09 11.77
N ALA A 153 -16.67 31.32 12.25
CA ALA A 153 -15.55 32.23 11.99
C ALA A 153 -14.22 31.70 12.55
N LYS A 154 -14.22 31.11 13.75
CA LYS A 154 -13.03 30.47 14.36
C LYS A 154 -12.57 29.26 13.55
N VAL A 155 -13.49 28.41 13.08
CA VAL A 155 -13.17 27.24 12.24
C VAL A 155 -12.50 27.74 10.94
N ASN A 156 -13.06 28.74 10.27
CA ASN A 156 -12.45 29.31 9.06
C ASN A 156 -11.04 29.88 9.32
N LEU A 157 -10.86 30.58 10.44
CA LEU A 157 -9.54 31.05 10.85
C LEU A 157 -8.56 29.88 11.09
N SER A 158 -9.02 28.79 11.68
CA SER A 158 -8.17 27.62 11.90
C SER A 158 -7.68 26.99 10.60
N TYR A 159 -8.46 27.06 9.53
CA TYR A 159 -8.10 26.54 8.21
C TYR A 159 -7.04 27.37 7.49
N THR A 160 -6.72 28.59 7.96
CA THR A 160 -5.59 29.36 7.44
C THR A 160 -4.24 28.76 7.82
N SER A 161 -4.19 27.96 8.90
CA SER A 161 -3.01 27.24 9.33
C SER A 161 -3.09 25.79 8.86
N ILE A 162 -2.49 25.48 7.72
CA ILE A 162 -2.55 24.15 7.11
C ILE A 162 -1.54 23.24 7.78
N ARG A 163 -2.03 22.12 8.34
CA ARG A 163 -1.23 21.16 9.12
C ARG A 163 -1.26 19.78 8.48
N SER A 164 -0.21 18.97 8.75
CA SER A 164 -0.16 17.60 8.28
C SER A 164 -1.23 16.75 8.98
N PRO A 165 -2.05 16.01 8.23
CA PRO A 165 -3.04 15.11 8.80
C PRO A 165 -2.47 13.78 9.30
N ILE A 166 -1.24 13.41 8.85
CA ILE A 166 -0.56 12.15 9.16
C ILE A 166 0.92 12.38 9.43
N ASP A 167 1.56 11.37 10.03
CA ASP A 167 3.02 11.24 10.04
C ASP A 167 3.49 10.71 8.69
N GLY A 168 4.53 11.30 8.11
CA GLY A 168 5.01 10.82 6.81
C GLY A 168 6.07 11.72 6.19
N ARG A 169 6.51 11.32 5.00
CA ARG A 169 7.42 12.11 4.18
C ARG A 169 6.62 13.06 3.29
N ILE A 170 7.01 14.33 3.31
CA ILE A 170 6.37 15.35 2.48
C ILE A 170 7.01 15.36 1.08
N GLY A 171 6.17 15.47 0.07
CA GLY A 171 6.60 15.47 -1.34
C GLY A 171 7.02 16.86 -1.83
N LYS A 172 7.04 17.00 -3.16
CA LYS A 172 7.28 18.26 -3.85
C LYS A 172 6.11 19.22 -3.65
N VAL A 173 6.40 20.49 -3.49
CA VAL A 173 5.40 21.56 -3.42
C VAL A 173 4.86 21.86 -4.83
N ASN A 174 3.53 21.84 -4.96
CA ASN A 174 2.87 22.15 -6.22
C ASN A 174 2.56 23.65 -6.38
N ILE A 175 2.27 24.35 -5.26
CA ILE A 175 1.94 25.79 -5.23
C ILE A 175 2.87 26.47 -4.24
N THR A 176 3.66 27.42 -4.72
CA THR A 176 4.67 28.14 -3.92
C THR A 176 4.09 29.31 -3.15
N GLU A 177 4.85 29.80 -2.19
CA GLU A 177 4.56 31.02 -1.42
C GLU A 177 4.30 32.22 -2.34
N GLY A 178 3.45 33.14 -1.92
CA GLY A 178 3.02 34.30 -2.68
C GLY A 178 1.85 34.07 -3.62
N ASN A 179 1.47 32.85 -3.92
CA ASN A 179 0.31 32.54 -4.75
C ASN A 179 -0.99 32.63 -3.96
N TYR A 180 -2.06 33.01 -4.66
CA TYR A 180 -3.42 32.95 -4.14
C TYR A 180 -3.97 31.53 -4.30
N VAL A 181 -4.47 30.95 -3.23
CA VAL A 181 -5.04 29.61 -3.19
C VAL A 181 -6.52 29.63 -2.83
N THR A 182 -7.24 28.62 -3.31
CA THR A 182 -8.66 28.39 -3.03
C THR A 182 -8.89 26.91 -2.77
N ALA A 183 -10.08 26.52 -2.33
CA ALA A 183 -10.44 25.13 -2.18
C ALA A 183 -10.38 24.31 -3.49
N THR A 184 -10.41 24.99 -4.64
CA THR A 184 -10.37 24.38 -5.99
C THR A 184 -8.98 24.44 -6.63
N SER A 185 -7.96 25.00 -5.97
CA SER A 185 -6.59 25.14 -6.51
C SER A 185 -5.83 23.81 -6.62
N GLY A 186 -6.42 22.70 -6.15
CA GLY A 186 -5.77 21.40 -6.14
C GLY A 186 -4.84 21.18 -4.94
N SER A 187 -4.02 20.15 -5.03
CA SER A 187 -3.08 19.78 -3.97
C SER A 187 -1.93 20.77 -3.86
N LEU A 188 -1.68 21.28 -2.64
CA LEU A 188 -0.50 22.10 -2.33
C LEU A 188 0.76 21.24 -2.24
N VAL A 189 0.62 20.07 -1.62
CA VAL A 189 1.69 19.09 -1.41
C VAL A 189 1.06 17.74 -1.05
N ASN A 190 1.74 16.65 -1.37
CA ASN A 190 1.38 15.31 -0.94
C ASN A 190 2.20 14.92 0.30
N VAL A 191 1.57 14.22 1.26
CA VAL A 191 2.24 13.59 2.40
C VAL A 191 1.93 12.10 2.36
N ALA A 192 2.99 11.29 2.31
CA ALA A 192 2.89 9.83 2.27
C ALA A 192 3.49 9.19 3.52
N SER A 193 2.79 8.22 4.11
CA SER A 193 3.33 7.44 5.23
C SER A 193 4.55 6.64 4.76
N VAL A 194 5.56 6.51 5.64
CA VAL A 194 6.80 5.79 5.33
C VAL A 194 6.78 4.37 5.88
N SER A 195 6.19 4.16 7.04
CA SER A 195 6.05 2.86 7.69
C SER A 195 4.73 2.80 8.47
N PRO A 196 4.00 1.68 8.38
CA PRO A 196 4.21 0.58 7.47
C PRO A 196 3.88 0.93 6.01
N VAL A 197 4.35 0.09 5.08
CA VAL A 197 4.01 0.19 3.64
C VAL A 197 3.28 -1.06 3.18
N TYR A 198 2.58 -0.93 2.07
CA TYR A 198 1.96 -2.03 1.37
C TYR A 198 2.78 -2.43 0.14
N VAL A 199 2.72 -3.70 -0.19
CA VAL A 199 3.15 -4.20 -1.49
C VAL A 199 1.96 -4.90 -2.12
N SER A 200 1.45 -4.32 -3.21
CA SER A 200 0.35 -4.86 -4.00
C SER A 200 0.91 -5.69 -5.15
N PHE A 201 0.40 -6.89 -5.35
CA PHE A 201 0.83 -7.82 -6.38
C PHE A 201 -0.32 -8.71 -6.84
N SER A 202 -0.18 -9.35 -8.01
CA SER A 202 -1.19 -10.23 -8.58
C SER A 202 -0.62 -11.63 -8.73
N LEU A 203 -1.34 -12.65 -8.24
CA LEU A 203 -1.00 -14.05 -8.42
C LEU A 203 -1.87 -14.69 -9.50
N LYS A 204 -1.26 -15.51 -10.35
CA LYS A 204 -2.01 -16.35 -11.28
C LYS A 204 -2.94 -17.30 -10.52
N GLY A 205 -4.12 -17.57 -11.07
CA GLY A 205 -5.15 -18.40 -10.42
C GLY A 205 -4.66 -19.77 -9.95
N ASP A 206 -3.78 -20.42 -10.73
CA ASP A 206 -3.22 -21.73 -10.37
C ASP A 206 -2.31 -21.65 -9.14
N ASP A 207 -1.44 -20.65 -9.08
CA ASP A 207 -0.51 -20.44 -7.95
C ASP A 207 -1.27 -19.99 -6.71
N PHE A 208 -2.31 -19.17 -6.89
CA PHE A 208 -3.23 -18.80 -5.82
C PHE A 208 -3.88 -20.02 -5.19
N VAL A 209 -4.43 -20.95 -6.00
CA VAL A 209 -5.08 -22.17 -5.48
C VAL A 209 -4.07 -23.09 -4.78
N LYS A 210 -2.85 -23.23 -5.32
CA LYS A 210 -1.77 -24.00 -4.66
C LYS A 210 -1.45 -23.45 -3.26
N LEU A 211 -1.22 -22.15 -3.15
CA LEU A 211 -0.92 -21.49 -1.88
C LEU A 211 -2.10 -21.53 -0.91
N LEU A 212 -3.34 -21.37 -1.40
CA LEU A 212 -4.55 -21.45 -0.58
C LEU A 212 -4.71 -22.84 0.07
N LYS A 213 -4.41 -23.91 -0.68
CA LYS A 213 -4.44 -25.30 -0.16
C LYS A 213 -3.29 -25.61 0.80
N ALA A 214 -2.19 -24.87 0.70
CA ALA A 214 -0.98 -25.05 1.50
C ALA A 214 -0.89 -24.16 2.72
N SER A 215 -1.88 -23.28 2.96
CA SER A 215 -1.90 -22.30 4.04
C SER A 215 -3.27 -22.21 4.73
N ASP A 216 -3.32 -21.58 5.91
CA ASP A 216 -4.59 -21.22 6.56
C ASP A 216 -5.04 -19.82 6.04
N LYS A 217 -5.72 -19.82 4.89
CA LYS A 217 -6.27 -18.61 4.26
C LYS A 217 -5.22 -17.47 4.17
N PHE A 218 -3.99 -17.82 3.79
CA PHE A 218 -2.84 -16.92 3.65
C PHE A 218 -2.34 -16.24 4.93
N LYS A 219 -2.85 -16.55 6.11
CA LYS A 219 -2.43 -15.93 7.37
C LYS A 219 -1.01 -16.28 7.77
N ASP A 220 -0.58 -17.48 7.42
CA ASP A 220 0.69 -18.11 7.74
C ASP A 220 1.67 -18.09 6.56
N VAL A 221 1.33 -17.40 5.47
CA VAL A 221 2.19 -17.24 4.29
C VAL A 221 3.21 -16.14 4.54
N GLU A 222 4.48 -16.49 4.46
CA GLU A 222 5.57 -15.52 4.46
C GLU A 222 5.68 -14.82 3.11
N VAL A 223 5.73 -13.49 3.15
CA VAL A 223 5.94 -12.67 1.96
C VAL A 223 7.31 -12.00 2.05
N LYS A 224 8.19 -12.28 1.09
CA LYS A 224 9.51 -11.64 0.98
C LYS A 224 9.57 -10.81 -0.29
N VAL A 225 10.28 -9.69 -0.24
CA VAL A 225 10.49 -8.83 -1.41
C VAL A 225 11.97 -8.72 -1.75
N GLN A 226 12.26 -8.72 -3.04
CA GLN A 226 13.61 -8.63 -3.58
C GLN A 226 13.75 -7.33 -4.37
N PHE A 227 14.84 -6.61 -4.10
CA PHE A 227 15.22 -5.41 -4.84
C PHE A 227 15.72 -5.73 -6.26
N GLY A 228 15.81 -4.71 -7.10
CA GLY A 228 16.29 -4.86 -8.47
C GLY A 228 17.75 -5.31 -8.60
N ASP A 229 18.56 -5.12 -7.55
CA ASP A 229 19.96 -5.61 -7.46
C ASP A 229 20.08 -7.08 -7.02
N GLY A 230 18.95 -7.74 -6.77
CA GLY A 230 18.89 -9.12 -6.32
C GLY A 230 18.97 -9.32 -4.80
N SER A 231 19.17 -8.27 -4.02
CA SER A 231 19.17 -8.35 -2.55
C SER A 231 17.74 -8.50 -2.01
N TRP A 232 17.61 -9.26 -0.90
CA TRP A 232 16.32 -9.42 -0.22
C TRP A 232 16.13 -8.36 0.86
N TYR A 233 14.89 -7.90 1.00
CA TYR A 233 14.52 -7.08 2.16
C TYR A 233 14.58 -7.92 3.44
N ASP A 234 15.09 -7.33 4.52
CA ASP A 234 15.40 -8.03 5.77
C ASP A 234 14.16 -8.41 6.61
N LYS A 235 13.01 -7.77 6.36
CA LYS A 235 11.76 -8.06 7.07
C LYS A 235 10.78 -8.84 6.19
N VAL A 236 10.07 -9.76 6.83
CA VAL A 236 9.01 -10.54 6.20
C VAL A 236 7.70 -9.77 6.31
N GLY A 237 6.96 -9.73 5.21
CA GLY A 237 5.62 -9.15 5.17
C GLY A 237 4.54 -10.18 5.47
N THR A 238 3.37 -9.68 5.83
CA THR A 238 2.17 -10.48 6.08
C THR A 238 1.08 -10.11 5.09
N VAL A 239 0.38 -11.10 4.54
CA VAL A 239 -0.77 -10.87 3.66
C VAL A 239 -1.89 -10.24 4.48
N ASN A 240 -2.34 -9.05 4.09
CA ASN A 240 -3.43 -8.34 4.76
C ASN A 240 -4.68 -8.18 3.91
N PHE A 241 -4.58 -8.44 2.61
CA PHE A 241 -5.70 -8.36 1.68
C PHE A 241 -5.56 -9.39 0.57
N VAL A 242 -6.67 -10.01 0.24
CA VAL A 242 -6.85 -10.92 -0.90
C VAL A 242 -8.16 -10.53 -1.57
N ASP A 243 -8.14 -10.24 -2.86
CA ASP A 243 -9.36 -9.87 -3.58
C ASP A 243 -10.34 -11.08 -3.60
N ASN A 244 -11.63 -10.79 -3.59
CA ASN A 244 -12.70 -11.77 -3.59
C ASN A 244 -13.06 -12.30 -4.99
N LYS A 245 -12.37 -11.85 -6.02
CA LYS A 245 -12.59 -12.22 -7.42
C LYS A 245 -11.28 -12.42 -8.17
N ILE A 246 -11.34 -13.29 -9.18
CA ILE A 246 -10.28 -13.43 -10.17
C ILE A 246 -10.57 -12.42 -11.29
N ASP A 247 -9.58 -11.65 -11.66
CA ASP A 247 -9.65 -10.76 -12.81
C ASP A 247 -9.81 -11.60 -14.09
N LYS A 248 -10.81 -11.29 -14.90
CA LYS A 248 -11.19 -12.10 -16.05
C LYS A 248 -10.20 -12.00 -17.21
N ASP A 249 -9.52 -10.88 -17.33
CA ASP A 249 -8.62 -10.61 -18.46
C ASP A 249 -7.23 -11.20 -18.21
N SER A 250 -6.75 -11.10 -16.98
CA SER A 250 -5.42 -11.60 -16.58
C SER A 250 -5.44 -12.99 -15.95
N GLY A 251 -6.62 -13.49 -15.54
CA GLY A 251 -6.74 -14.77 -14.81
C GLY A 251 -6.05 -14.76 -13.45
N SER A 252 -5.82 -13.58 -12.85
CA SER A 252 -5.06 -13.40 -11.61
C SER A 252 -5.91 -12.85 -10.48
N VAL A 253 -5.47 -13.09 -9.24
CA VAL A 253 -6.06 -12.55 -8.00
C VAL A 253 -5.15 -11.46 -7.47
N GLN A 254 -5.72 -10.30 -7.18
CA GLN A 254 -4.97 -9.21 -6.56
C GLN A 254 -4.82 -9.45 -5.08
N MET A 255 -3.60 -9.28 -4.59
CA MET A 255 -3.24 -9.47 -3.19
C MET A 255 -2.39 -8.30 -2.71
N ARG A 256 -2.33 -8.14 -1.39
CA ARG A 256 -1.51 -7.10 -0.77
C ARG A 256 -0.91 -7.62 0.52
N ALA A 257 0.35 -7.31 0.73
CA ALA A 257 1.06 -7.59 1.97
C ALA A 257 1.51 -6.30 2.66
N THR A 258 1.57 -6.34 3.98
CA THR A 258 2.07 -5.24 4.81
C THR A 258 3.51 -5.52 5.21
N PHE A 259 4.35 -4.49 5.14
CA PHE A 259 5.75 -4.52 5.54
C PHE A 259 6.07 -3.37 6.48
N ASP A 260 6.80 -3.66 7.54
CA ASP A 260 7.45 -2.61 8.32
C ASP A 260 8.60 -2.00 7.51
N ASN A 261 8.68 -0.68 7.48
CA ASN A 261 9.64 0.04 6.64
C ASN A 261 10.36 1.15 7.43
N GLU A 262 10.87 0.83 8.61
CA GLU A 262 11.55 1.81 9.48
C GLU A 262 12.75 2.49 8.81
N LYS A 263 13.49 1.73 7.98
CA LYS A 263 14.64 2.24 7.22
C LYS A 263 14.25 3.09 6.01
N GLY A 264 12.96 3.08 5.59
CA GLY A 264 12.47 3.82 4.44
C GLY A 264 12.99 3.31 3.08
N TRP A 265 13.47 2.07 2.99
CA TRP A 265 14.03 1.49 1.77
C TRP A 265 12.95 1.07 0.77
N LEU A 266 11.79 0.69 1.26
CA LEU A 266 10.63 0.41 0.43
C LEU A 266 9.96 1.74 0.05
N VAL A 267 10.34 2.27 -1.10
CA VAL A 267 9.84 3.58 -1.58
C VAL A 267 8.53 3.38 -2.34
N PRO A 268 7.45 4.08 -1.98
CA PRO A 268 6.20 4.01 -2.73
C PRO A 268 6.39 4.31 -4.22
N GLY A 269 5.79 3.47 -5.07
CA GLY A 269 5.93 3.52 -6.52
C GLY A 269 6.98 2.56 -7.08
N ALA A 270 7.91 2.04 -6.26
CA ALA A 270 8.91 1.08 -6.71
C ALA A 270 8.29 -0.29 -7.04
N TYR A 271 8.83 -0.95 -8.06
CA TYR A 271 8.50 -2.35 -8.38
C TYR A 271 9.51 -3.28 -7.76
N MET A 272 9.03 -4.42 -7.25
CA MET A 272 9.83 -5.42 -6.56
C MET A 272 9.38 -6.82 -6.94
N LYS A 273 10.30 -7.77 -6.89
CA LYS A 273 9.95 -9.18 -6.98
C LYS A 273 9.41 -9.64 -5.63
N VAL A 274 8.25 -10.26 -5.65
CA VAL A 274 7.56 -10.76 -4.44
C VAL A 274 7.61 -12.27 -4.47
N LYS A 275 8.06 -12.89 -3.39
CA LYS A 275 8.05 -14.33 -3.17
C LYS A 275 7.15 -14.65 -1.98
N LEU A 276 6.15 -15.48 -2.22
CA LEU A 276 5.25 -16.02 -1.21
C LEU A 276 5.68 -17.45 -0.89
N THR A 277 5.71 -17.81 0.38
CA THR A 277 6.08 -19.16 0.83
C THR A 277 5.07 -19.60 1.88
N ALA A 278 4.36 -20.71 1.58
CA ALA A 278 3.45 -21.34 2.54
C ALA A 278 4.23 -22.23 3.50
N PRO A 279 3.74 -22.45 4.74
CA PRO A 279 4.42 -23.29 5.73
C PRO A 279 4.34 -24.78 5.38
N LYS A 280 3.33 -25.19 4.61
CA LYS A 280 3.14 -26.58 4.23
C LYS A 280 4.14 -27.00 3.18
N THR A 281 4.88 -28.07 3.48
CA THR A 281 5.77 -28.75 2.54
C THR A 281 5.02 -29.80 1.72
N VAL A 282 5.44 -29.96 0.48
CA VAL A 282 5.00 -31.04 -0.40
C VAL A 282 6.24 -31.87 -0.77
N GLU A 283 6.10 -33.17 -0.74
CA GLU A 283 7.18 -34.07 -1.18
C GLU A 283 7.22 -34.11 -2.71
N PHE A 284 8.36 -33.75 -3.25
CA PHE A 284 8.62 -33.84 -4.68
C PHE A 284 9.81 -34.76 -4.93
N MET A 285 9.72 -35.48 -6.03
CA MET A 285 10.88 -36.19 -6.55
C MET A 285 11.78 -35.19 -7.26
N THR A 286 13.04 -35.12 -6.86
CA THR A 286 14.02 -34.19 -7.43
C THR A 286 15.12 -34.95 -8.17
N VAL A 287 15.58 -34.34 -9.27
CA VAL A 287 16.75 -34.78 -10.02
C VAL A 287 17.67 -33.58 -10.27
N PRO A 288 19.00 -33.77 -10.36
CA PRO A 288 19.88 -32.70 -10.77
C PRO A 288 19.44 -32.10 -12.12
N GLN A 289 19.41 -30.78 -12.22
CA GLN A 289 18.96 -30.05 -13.43
C GLN A 289 19.73 -30.49 -14.69
N ALA A 290 20.96 -30.90 -14.55
CA ALA A 290 21.78 -31.44 -15.65
C ALA A 290 21.21 -32.74 -16.25
N CYS A 291 20.39 -33.48 -15.49
CA CYS A 291 19.75 -34.73 -15.93
C CYS A 291 18.44 -34.47 -16.69
N ALA A 292 17.74 -33.39 -16.45
CA ALA A 292 16.51 -33.02 -17.15
C ALA A 292 16.86 -32.36 -18.49
N LYS A 293 16.55 -33.02 -19.61
CA LYS A 293 16.82 -32.52 -20.96
C LYS A 293 15.53 -32.11 -21.63
N GLY A 294 15.52 -30.87 -22.17
CA GLY A 294 14.42 -30.36 -22.97
C GLY A 294 14.46 -30.91 -24.40
N ASP A 295 13.30 -31.26 -24.92
CA ASP A 295 13.07 -31.64 -26.32
C ASP A 295 11.95 -30.73 -26.86
N ALA A 296 12.21 -30.10 -28.01
CA ALA A 296 11.27 -29.16 -28.63
C ALA A 296 9.89 -29.78 -28.99
N MET A 297 9.81 -31.10 -29.15
CA MET A 297 8.59 -31.79 -29.55
C MET A 297 7.89 -32.53 -28.41
N SER A 298 8.61 -33.02 -27.39
CA SER A 298 8.09 -33.88 -26.33
C SER A 298 8.24 -33.35 -24.91
N GLY A 299 8.69 -32.10 -24.75
CA GLY A 299 8.88 -31.51 -23.43
C GLY A 299 10.18 -31.93 -22.77
N TYR A 300 10.14 -32.25 -21.49
CA TYR A 300 11.35 -32.67 -20.74
C TYR A 300 11.40 -34.20 -20.61
N TYR A 301 12.62 -34.77 -20.64
CA TYR A 301 12.90 -36.17 -20.42
C TYR A 301 14.16 -36.39 -19.62
N VAL A 302 14.28 -37.56 -18.99
CA VAL A 302 15.48 -38.07 -18.34
C VAL A 302 15.88 -39.41 -18.93
N TRP A 303 17.18 -39.72 -18.88
CA TRP A 303 17.65 -41.06 -19.15
C TRP A 303 17.71 -41.86 -17.85
N ALA A 304 16.89 -42.90 -17.75
CA ALA A 304 16.89 -43.83 -16.62
C ALA A 304 17.64 -45.13 -17.01
N VAL A 305 18.35 -45.72 -16.06
CA VAL A 305 18.96 -47.05 -16.26
C VAL A 305 17.97 -48.11 -15.83
N GLN A 306 17.60 -48.95 -16.78
CA GLN A 306 16.75 -50.13 -16.56
C GLN A 306 17.42 -51.34 -17.23
N ASP A 307 17.63 -52.44 -16.49
CA ASP A 307 18.29 -53.65 -16.98
C ASP A 307 19.64 -53.36 -17.69
N ASN A 308 20.45 -52.50 -17.07
CA ASN A 308 21.75 -52.03 -17.59
C ASN A 308 21.70 -51.34 -18.97
N LYS A 309 20.52 -50.82 -19.34
CA LYS A 309 20.29 -50.06 -20.57
C LYS A 309 19.73 -48.68 -20.26
N ALA A 310 20.12 -47.68 -21.02
CA ALA A 310 19.57 -46.33 -20.91
C ALA A 310 18.16 -46.33 -21.59
N VAL A 311 17.15 -46.01 -20.82
CA VAL A 311 15.76 -45.88 -21.29
C VAL A 311 15.33 -44.42 -21.11
N ARG A 312 14.79 -43.81 -22.16
CA ARG A 312 14.22 -42.48 -22.10
C ARG A 312 12.88 -42.54 -21.34
N LYS A 313 12.73 -41.66 -20.33
CA LYS A 313 11.45 -41.44 -19.65
C LYS A 313 11.10 -39.97 -19.75
N ASP A 314 9.91 -39.73 -20.30
CA ASP A 314 9.36 -38.37 -20.36
C ASP A 314 8.90 -37.97 -18.97
N ILE A 315 9.19 -36.74 -18.60
CA ILE A 315 8.91 -36.16 -17.27
C ILE A 315 8.20 -34.82 -17.43
N LYS A 316 7.43 -34.45 -16.43
CA LYS A 316 6.95 -33.07 -16.27
C LYS A 316 7.80 -32.39 -15.25
N VAL A 317 8.49 -31.32 -15.64
CA VAL A 317 9.21 -30.43 -14.73
C VAL A 317 8.20 -29.41 -14.22
N SER A 318 8.02 -29.34 -12.90
CA SER A 318 7.09 -28.40 -12.27
C SER A 318 7.76 -27.09 -11.90
N ASP A 319 9.02 -27.15 -11.44
CA ASP A 319 9.83 -25.98 -11.06
C ASP A 319 11.30 -26.39 -10.92
N ASP A 320 12.19 -25.40 -10.93
CA ASP A 320 13.63 -25.60 -10.68
C ASP A 320 14.02 -24.88 -9.38
N ILE A 321 14.57 -25.62 -8.41
CA ILE A 321 14.98 -25.09 -7.10
C ILE A 321 16.41 -25.55 -6.79
N ASN A 322 17.33 -24.63 -6.49
CA ASN A 322 18.71 -24.94 -6.06
C ASN A 322 19.47 -25.90 -6.98
N ASN A 323 19.40 -25.73 -8.29
CA ASN A 323 19.97 -26.66 -9.31
C ASN A 323 19.32 -28.07 -9.35
N LEU A 324 18.19 -28.25 -8.72
CA LEU A 324 17.37 -29.46 -8.79
C LEU A 324 16.09 -29.15 -9.57
N SER A 325 15.69 -30.06 -10.47
CA SER A 325 14.41 -30.00 -11.14
C SER A 325 13.40 -30.86 -10.39
N LEU A 326 12.26 -30.25 -10.03
CA LEU A 326 11.12 -30.96 -9.44
C LEU A 326 10.39 -31.71 -10.55
N ILE A 327 10.32 -33.03 -10.47
CA ILE A 327 9.76 -33.87 -11.53
C ILE A 327 8.55 -34.65 -11.06
N HIS A 328 7.63 -34.88 -12.02
CA HIS A 328 6.61 -35.92 -11.97
C HIS A 328 6.85 -36.92 -13.12
N ILE A 329 6.88 -38.21 -12.77
CA ILE A 329 6.98 -39.31 -13.73
C ILE A 329 5.60 -39.79 -14.10
#